data_65462e32ecc556c9ae5f3f5b175d7a64
#
_entry.id   65462e32ecc556c9ae5f3f5b175d7a64
#
_cell.length_a   1.000
_cell.length_b   1.000
_cell.length_c   1.000
_cell.angle_alpha   90.00
_cell.angle_beta   90.00
_cell.angle_gamma   90.00
#
_symmetry.space_group_name_H-M   'P 1'
#
loop_
_entity.id
_entity.type
_entity.pdbx_description
1 polymer ?
#
loop_
_entity_poly.entity_id
_entity_poly.type
_entity_poly.pdbx_seq_one_letter_code
_entity_poly.pdbx_strand_id
1 'polypeptide(L)'
;MRRLSLGDVSRAILERDGEVKFLAKVKKSVVMVGEELLLSETYEELGMEEMRGTLGWSNRRRVAREHLRKRCVVEDMRLVRVNELSDDEWHELGVSWIGDLKWLAVKKYIRESLYCEFEADMRLWEIKVRMVCSE
;
A
#
# COMPACT_ATOMS: atom_id res chain seq x y z
N MET A 1 -5.58 12.29 11.53
CA MET A 1 -4.54 11.60 10.72
C MET A 1 -5.21 10.50 9.91
N ARG A 2 -4.95 10.46 8.62
CA ARG A 2 -5.52 9.44 7.74
C ARG A 2 -4.85 8.09 7.95
N ARG A 3 -5.56 7.01 7.58
CA ARG A 3 -5.04 5.65 7.67
C ARG A 3 -4.47 5.22 6.32
N LEU A 4 -3.38 4.48 6.38
CA LEU A 4 -2.75 3.86 5.23
C LEU A 4 -3.03 2.35 5.26
N SER A 5 -3.74 1.86 4.25
CA SER A 5 -3.96 0.43 4.05
C SER A 5 -3.09 -0.06 2.90
N LEU A 6 -2.18 -0.96 3.19
CA LEU A 6 -1.29 -1.58 2.21
C LEU A 6 -1.70 -3.02 1.96
N GLY A 7 -1.56 -3.47 0.72
CA GLY A 7 -1.66 -4.89 0.40
C GLY A 7 -0.50 -5.67 1.05
N ASP A 8 -0.65 -6.99 1.12
CA ASP A 8 0.32 -7.83 1.85
C ASP A 8 1.75 -7.72 1.32
N VAL A 9 1.91 -7.62 0.00
CA VAL A 9 3.24 -7.49 -0.62
C VAL A 9 3.90 -6.17 -0.24
N SER A 10 3.17 -5.06 -0.39
CA SER A 10 3.69 -3.73 -0.03
C SER A 10 3.98 -3.62 1.45
N ARG A 11 3.13 -4.21 2.30
CA ARG A 11 3.36 -4.24 3.73
C ARG A 11 4.62 -5.01 4.10
N ALA A 12 4.85 -6.17 3.49
CA ALA A 12 6.05 -6.96 3.72
C ALA A 12 7.32 -6.19 3.33
N ILE A 13 7.27 -5.45 2.22
CA ILE A 13 8.37 -4.61 1.77
C ILE A 13 8.62 -3.49 2.79
N LEU A 14 7.57 -2.82 3.24
CA LEU A 14 7.67 -1.75 4.22
C LEU A 14 8.28 -2.24 5.53
N GLU A 15 7.86 -3.39 6.01
CA GLU A 15 8.38 -3.98 7.26
C GLU A 15 9.84 -4.42 7.14
N ARG A 16 10.25 -4.91 5.97
CA ARG A 16 11.61 -5.35 5.72
C ARG A 16 12.56 -4.18 5.49
N ASP A 17 12.16 -3.23 4.66
CA ASP A 17 13.05 -2.17 4.13
C ASP A 17 12.83 -0.81 4.79
N GLY A 18 11.76 -0.64 5.56
CA GLY A 18 11.41 0.63 6.19
C GLY A 18 10.74 1.63 5.25
N GLU A 19 10.66 1.33 3.98
CA GLU A 19 10.00 2.16 2.97
C GLU A 19 9.37 1.29 1.88
N VAL A 20 8.36 1.82 1.21
CA VAL A 20 7.70 1.13 0.10
C VAL A 20 7.09 2.13 -0.87
N LYS A 21 7.08 1.75 -2.15
CA LYS A 21 6.31 2.42 -3.18
C LYS A 21 5.04 1.62 -3.47
N PHE A 22 3.94 2.31 -3.69
CA PHE A 22 2.68 1.69 -4.09
C PHE A 22 1.90 2.61 -5.01
N LEU A 23 0.96 2.03 -5.74
CA LEU A 23 0.10 2.79 -6.64
C LEU A 23 -1.24 3.09 -5.97
N ALA A 24 -1.79 4.25 -6.24
CA ALA A 24 -3.09 4.67 -5.74
C ALA A 24 -3.90 5.34 -6.85
N LYS A 25 -5.22 5.21 -6.78
CA LYS A 25 -6.12 5.85 -7.73
C LYS A 25 -6.03 7.37 -7.60
N VAL A 26 -6.20 8.05 -8.73
CA VAL A 26 -6.33 9.52 -8.73
C VAL A 26 -7.69 9.89 -8.15
N LYS A 27 -7.70 10.58 -7.03
CA LYS A 27 -8.91 11.03 -6.31
C LYS A 27 -8.74 12.50 -5.91
N LYS A 28 -9.87 13.18 -5.62
CA LYS A 28 -9.85 14.57 -5.13
C LYS A 28 -9.08 14.73 -3.82
N SER A 29 -9.16 13.74 -2.93
CA SER A 29 -8.48 13.76 -1.63
C SER A 29 -7.25 12.86 -1.67
N VAL A 30 -6.19 13.31 -2.31
CA VAL A 30 -4.91 12.60 -2.25
C VAL A 30 -4.12 13.05 -1.03
N VAL A 31 -3.26 12.16 -0.54
CA VAL A 31 -2.27 12.50 0.48
C VAL A 31 -1.26 13.49 -0.10
N MET A 32 -0.56 14.21 0.77
CA MET A 32 0.45 15.19 0.37
C MET A 32 1.82 14.75 0.85
N VAL A 33 2.86 15.14 0.12
CA VAL A 33 4.25 14.94 0.57
C VAL A 33 4.45 15.59 1.94
N GLY A 34 5.03 14.83 2.86
CA GLY A 34 5.21 15.25 4.25
C GLY A 34 4.05 14.87 5.19
N GLU A 35 2.93 14.42 4.65
CA GLU A 35 1.80 14.00 5.47
C GLU A 35 2.13 12.71 6.23
N GLU A 36 1.78 12.66 7.51
CA GLU A 36 1.88 11.44 8.32
C GLU A 36 0.58 10.66 8.25
N LEU A 37 0.71 9.33 8.12
CA LEU A 37 -0.40 8.39 8.00
C LEU A 37 -0.28 7.32 9.08
N LEU A 38 -1.42 6.88 9.63
CA LEU A 38 -1.47 5.73 10.52
C LEU A 38 -1.52 4.45 9.71
N LEU A 39 -0.57 3.55 9.95
CA LEU A 39 -0.56 2.24 9.27
C LEU A 39 -1.68 1.36 9.83
N SER A 40 -2.55 0.89 8.95
CA SER A 40 -3.62 -0.04 9.33
C SER A 40 -3.02 -1.40 9.69
N GLU A 41 -3.43 -1.92 10.84
CA GLU A 41 -3.00 -3.23 11.36
C GLU A 41 -4.21 -4.01 11.86
N THR A 42 -4.15 -5.34 11.79
CA THR A 42 -5.14 -6.21 12.42
C THR A 42 -4.89 -6.27 13.93
N TYR A 43 -5.86 -6.73 14.71
CA TYR A 43 -5.64 -6.97 16.13
C TYR A 43 -4.61 -8.08 16.36
N GLU A 44 -4.52 -9.07 15.45
CA GLU A 44 -3.48 -10.08 15.49
C GLU A 44 -2.08 -9.45 15.36
N GLU A 45 -1.90 -8.55 14.39
CA GLU A 45 -0.65 -7.82 14.16
C GLU A 45 -0.28 -6.92 15.36
N LEU A 46 -1.28 -6.39 16.05
CA LEU A 46 -1.11 -5.59 17.26
C LEU A 46 -0.83 -6.41 18.51
N GLY A 47 -0.99 -7.74 18.45
CA GLY A 47 -0.81 -8.61 19.61
C GLY A 47 -1.92 -8.52 20.64
N MET A 48 -3.12 -8.07 20.25
CA MET A 48 -4.26 -7.87 21.14
C MET A 48 -5.11 -9.15 21.20
N GLU A 49 -4.63 -10.14 21.96
CA GLU A 49 -5.28 -11.45 22.09
C GLU A 49 -6.73 -11.38 22.59
N GLU A 50 -7.06 -10.39 23.41
CA GLU A 50 -8.41 -10.16 23.92
C GLU A 50 -9.43 -9.85 22.81
N MET A 51 -8.94 -9.46 21.63
CA MET A 51 -9.77 -9.17 20.46
C MET A 51 -9.92 -10.36 19.50
N ARG A 52 -9.41 -11.53 19.87
CA ARG A 52 -9.59 -12.76 19.10
C ARG A 52 -11.07 -13.08 18.99
N GLY A 53 -11.50 -13.43 17.77
CA GLY A 53 -12.92 -13.68 17.49
C GLY A 53 -13.72 -12.45 17.03
N THR A 54 -13.12 -11.26 17.09
CA THR A 54 -13.74 -10.05 16.51
C THR A 54 -13.37 -9.92 15.02
N LEU A 55 -14.11 -9.10 14.28
CA LEU A 55 -13.84 -8.86 12.87
C LEU A 55 -12.45 -8.24 12.63
N GLY A 56 -11.98 -7.43 13.55
CA GLY A 56 -10.68 -6.77 13.46
C GLY A 56 -9.49 -7.70 13.68
N TRP A 57 -9.72 -8.94 14.12
CA TRP A 57 -8.64 -9.92 14.27
C TRP A 57 -7.91 -10.19 12.95
N SER A 58 -8.64 -10.27 11.85
CA SER A 58 -8.10 -10.53 10.51
C SER A 58 -8.41 -9.45 9.47
N ASN A 59 -9.19 -8.43 9.83
CA ASN A 59 -9.59 -7.36 8.92
C ASN A 59 -9.13 -6.00 9.46
N ARG A 60 -8.10 -5.43 8.84
CA ARG A 60 -7.51 -4.15 9.23
C ARG A 60 -8.52 -3.01 9.28
N ARG A 61 -9.55 -3.05 8.44
CA ARG A 61 -10.60 -2.01 8.39
C ARG A 61 -11.48 -1.98 9.62
N ARG A 62 -11.51 -3.06 10.39
CA ARG A 62 -12.35 -3.20 11.59
C ARG A 62 -11.62 -2.91 12.89
N VAL A 63 -10.39 -2.42 12.81
CA VAL A 63 -9.61 -2.03 13.98
C VAL A 63 -9.83 -0.55 14.26
N ALA A 64 -10.12 -0.23 15.52
CA ALA A 64 -10.30 1.15 15.95
C ALA A 64 -8.99 1.94 15.83
N ARG A 65 -9.10 3.18 15.36
CA ARG A 65 -7.94 4.06 15.11
C ARG A 65 -7.06 4.23 16.36
N GLU A 66 -7.65 4.29 17.52
CA GLU A 66 -6.94 4.49 18.80
C GLU A 66 -5.93 3.37 19.12
N HIS A 67 -6.08 2.19 18.52
CA HIS A 67 -5.17 1.05 18.72
C HIS A 67 -3.98 1.07 17.75
N LEU A 68 -4.04 1.88 16.69
CA LEU A 68 -2.98 1.95 15.69
C LEU A 68 -1.80 2.75 16.23
N ARG A 69 -0.61 2.19 16.15
CA ARG A 69 0.62 2.70 16.77
C ARG A 69 1.72 3.07 15.79
N LYS A 70 1.69 2.53 14.57
CA LYS A 70 2.72 2.77 13.57
C LYS A 70 2.33 3.89 12.64
N ARG A 71 3.30 4.76 12.33
CA ARG A 71 3.10 5.90 11.44
C ARG A 71 4.05 5.82 10.26
N CYS A 72 3.57 6.29 9.11
CA CYS A 72 4.36 6.45 7.92
C CYS A 72 4.31 7.91 7.48
N VAL A 73 5.35 8.38 6.83
CA VAL A 73 5.38 9.72 6.21
C VAL A 73 5.46 9.56 4.69
N VAL A 74 4.69 10.37 3.99
CA VAL A 74 4.73 10.40 2.52
C VAL A 74 5.99 11.14 2.10
N GLU A 75 6.93 10.43 1.48
CA GLU A 75 8.21 11.02 1.04
C GLU A 75 8.14 11.59 -0.35
N ASP A 76 7.42 10.93 -1.25
CA ASP A 76 7.38 11.32 -2.64
C ASP A 76 6.07 10.88 -3.29
N MET A 77 5.66 11.62 -4.30
CA MET A 77 4.47 11.31 -5.10
C MET A 77 4.73 11.75 -6.53
N ARG A 78 4.35 10.92 -7.49
CA ARG A 78 4.33 11.33 -8.89
C ARG A 78 3.16 10.69 -9.61
N LEU A 79 2.62 11.41 -10.59
CA LEU A 79 1.58 10.89 -11.47
C LEU A 79 2.25 10.08 -12.58
N VAL A 80 1.85 8.81 -12.72
CA VAL A 80 2.42 7.91 -13.71
C VAL A 80 1.34 7.32 -14.60
N ARG A 81 1.72 6.98 -15.83
CA ARG A 81 0.91 6.14 -16.70
C ARG A 81 1.39 4.70 -16.59
N VAL A 82 0.45 3.79 -16.44
CA VAL A 82 0.76 2.37 -16.21
C VAL A 82 1.61 1.78 -17.34
N ASN A 83 1.32 2.16 -18.59
CA ASN A 83 2.07 1.66 -19.76
C ASN A 83 3.47 2.28 -19.91
N GLU A 84 3.81 3.31 -19.13
CA GLU A 84 5.12 3.97 -19.16
C GLU A 84 6.06 3.49 -18.05
N LEU A 85 5.56 2.69 -17.12
CA LEU A 85 6.40 2.13 -16.06
C LEU A 85 7.33 1.06 -16.62
N SER A 86 8.62 1.15 -16.28
CA SER A 86 9.62 0.17 -16.66
C SER A 86 9.46 -1.12 -15.86
N ASP A 87 10.11 -2.20 -16.32
CA ASP A 87 10.10 -3.48 -15.61
C ASP A 87 10.68 -3.33 -14.21
N ASP A 88 11.75 -2.56 -14.06
CA ASP A 88 12.37 -2.31 -12.75
C ASP A 88 11.41 -1.58 -11.81
N GLU A 89 10.67 -0.60 -12.32
CA GLU A 89 9.68 0.12 -11.54
C GLU A 89 8.55 -0.79 -11.07
N TRP A 90 8.09 -1.72 -11.92
CA TRP A 90 7.11 -2.71 -11.52
C TRP A 90 7.66 -3.66 -10.44
N HIS A 91 8.93 -4.06 -10.54
CA HIS A 91 9.57 -4.88 -9.52
C HIS A 91 9.68 -4.15 -8.17
N GLU A 92 9.98 -2.86 -8.20
CA GLU A 92 9.98 -2.02 -6.99
C GLU A 92 8.61 -1.95 -6.33
N LEU A 93 7.54 -2.04 -7.12
CA LEU A 93 6.16 -2.09 -6.61
C LEU A 93 5.76 -3.47 -6.09
N GLY A 94 6.63 -4.46 -6.20
CA GLY A 94 6.36 -5.83 -5.77
C GLY A 94 5.69 -6.71 -6.82
N VAL A 95 5.64 -6.25 -8.07
CA VAL A 95 5.07 -7.03 -9.18
C VAL A 95 6.19 -7.82 -9.86
N SER A 96 6.02 -9.12 -9.96
CA SER A 96 6.96 -10.01 -10.65
C SER A 96 6.23 -10.96 -11.59
N TRP A 97 6.94 -11.42 -12.60
CA TRP A 97 6.39 -12.34 -13.61
C TRP A 97 7.49 -13.23 -14.19
N ILE A 98 7.07 -14.27 -14.89
CA ILE A 98 7.96 -15.20 -15.59
C ILE A 98 7.67 -15.08 -17.10
N GLY A 99 8.72 -15.00 -17.92
CA GLY A 99 8.61 -14.93 -19.36
C GLY A 99 7.86 -13.69 -19.84
N ASP A 100 6.82 -13.88 -20.63
CA ASP A 100 6.01 -12.84 -21.24
C ASP A 100 4.70 -12.54 -20.49
N LEU A 101 4.58 -12.99 -19.25
CA LEU A 101 3.38 -12.85 -18.43
C LEU A 101 3.28 -11.52 -17.66
N LYS A 102 4.09 -10.52 -18.04
CA LYS A 102 4.12 -9.21 -17.38
C LYS A 102 2.72 -8.60 -17.23
N TRP A 103 1.99 -8.46 -18.31
CA TRP A 103 0.71 -7.77 -18.27
C TRP A 103 -0.36 -8.54 -17.52
N LEU A 104 -0.26 -9.86 -17.44
CA LEU A 104 -1.12 -10.66 -16.60
C LEU A 104 -0.87 -10.34 -15.10
N ALA A 105 0.40 -10.27 -14.72
CA ALA A 105 0.80 -9.90 -13.36
C ALA A 105 0.38 -8.46 -13.01
N VAL A 106 0.55 -7.52 -13.93
CA VAL A 106 0.15 -6.11 -13.76
C VAL A 106 -1.37 -6.00 -13.57
N LYS A 107 -2.15 -6.68 -14.40
CA LYS A 107 -3.62 -6.70 -14.29
C LYS A 107 -4.08 -7.24 -12.94
N LYS A 108 -3.44 -8.30 -12.49
CA LYS A 108 -3.73 -8.91 -11.18
C LYS A 108 -3.43 -7.93 -10.05
N TYR A 109 -2.28 -7.28 -10.07
CA TYR A 109 -1.88 -6.27 -9.09
C TYR A 109 -2.91 -5.13 -9.02
N ILE A 110 -3.28 -4.57 -10.18
CA ILE A 110 -4.23 -3.45 -10.25
C ILE A 110 -5.59 -3.88 -9.67
N ARG A 111 -6.07 -5.05 -10.03
CA ARG A 111 -7.36 -5.57 -9.54
C ARG A 111 -7.35 -5.79 -8.03
N GLU A 112 -6.32 -6.44 -7.53
CA GLU A 112 -6.24 -6.84 -6.11
C GLU A 112 -5.86 -5.67 -5.19
N SER A 113 -5.03 -4.75 -5.67
CA SER A 113 -4.54 -3.64 -4.85
C SER A 113 -5.39 -2.38 -4.96
N LEU A 114 -5.98 -2.12 -6.12
CA LEU A 114 -6.73 -0.90 -6.40
C LEU A 114 -8.24 -1.12 -6.59
N TYR A 115 -8.67 -2.38 -6.65
CA TYR A 115 -10.08 -2.76 -6.84
C TYR A 115 -10.71 -2.11 -8.08
N CYS A 116 -9.94 -2.01 -9.17
CA CYS A 116 -10.42 -1.46 -10.43
C CYS A 116 -9.90 -2.26 -11.60
N GLU A 117 -10.53 -2.04 -12.77
CA GLU A 117 -10.11 -2.66 -14.01
C GLU A 117 -8.84 -2.01 -14.56
N PHE A 118 -7.96 -2.83 -15.13
CA PHE A 118 -6.76 -2.35 -15.80
C PHE A 118 -7.11 -1.70 -17.14
N GLU A 119 -6.53 -0.52 -17.37
CA GLU A 119 -6.51 0.15 -18.67
C GLU A 119 -5.07 0.55 -18.95
N ALA A 120 -4.58 0.28 -20.19
CA ALA A 120 -3.16 0.46 -20.51
C ALA A 120 -2.68 1.91 -20.36
N ASP A 121 -3.54 2.88 -20.58
CA ASP A 121 -3.25 4.30 -20.50
C ASP A 121 -3.71 4.97 -19.19
N MET A 122 -4.16 4.17 -18.23
CA MET A 122 -4.64 4.71 -16.96
C MET A 122 -3.53 5.44 -16.20
N ARG A 123 -3.91 6.50 -15.50
CA ARG A 123 -3.02 7.28 -14.65
C ARG A 123 -3.24 6.91 -13.19
N LEU A 124 -2.15 6.77 -12.46
CA LEU A 124 -2.16 6.46 -11.04
C LEU A 124 -1.12 7.33 -10.33
N TRP A 125 -1.32 7.51 -9.04
CA TRP A 125 -0.28 8.06 -8.18
C TRP A 125 0.69 6.96 -7.80
N GLU A 126 1.97 7.17 -8.01
CA GLU A 126 3.04 6.38 -7.40
C GLU A 126 3.46 7.10 -6.12
N ILE A 127 3.21 6.47 -4.99
CA ILE A 127 3.43 7.06 -3.67
C ILE A 127 4.52 6.27 -2.97
N LYS A 128 5.50 6.99 -2.44
CA LYS A 128 6.54 6.42 -1.60
C LYS A 128 6.30 6.86 -0.16
N VAL A 129 6.23 5.90 0.75
CA VAL A 129 6.11 6.15 2.18
C VAL A 129 7.27 5.50 2.92
N ARG A 130 7.62 6.09 4.06
CA ARG A 130 8.65 5.58 4.95
C ARG A 130 8.09 5.47 6.36
N MET A 131 8.51 4.43 7.08
CA MET A 131 8.17 4.29 8.49
C MET A 131 8.79 5.43 9.29
N VAL A 132 7.98 6.03 10.16
CA VAL A 132 8.47 6.99 11.14
C VAL A 132 9.05 6.19 12.31
N CYS A 133 10.30 6.46 12.66
CA CYS A 133 10.90 5.84 13.84
C CYS A 133 10.17 6.35 15.08
N SER A 134 9.50 5.44 15.78
CA SER A 134 8.95 5.73 17.11
C SER A 134 10.05 5.53 18.13
N GLU A 135 10.30 6.55 18.87
CA GLU A 135 11.18 6.44 20.05
C GLU A 135 10.47 5.76 21.21
#